data_04e1a76763833b9085b519380ecbde62
#
_entry.id   04e1a76763833b9085b519380ecbde62
#
_cell.length_a   1.000
_cell.length_b   1.000
_cell.length_c   1.000
_cell.angle_alpha   90.00
_cell.angle_beta   90.00
_cell.angle_gamma   90.00
#
_symmetry.space_group_name_H-M   'P 1'
#
loop_
_entity.id
_entity.type
_entity.pdbx_description
1 polymer ?
#
loop_
_entity_poly.entity_id
_entity_poly.type
_entity_poly.pdbx_seq_one_letter_code
_entity_poly.pdbx_strand_id
1 'polypeptide(L)'
;MEKLSILHYTLGFSPYRSGGLAKYAKDLMLVQQNLGHFVVALYPGGSSCLHKHCYVHKDKKHVNITTYEMSNPLPVPLMYGIKDVDRETLSQGLDIISFKQMLDTVNPDVFHVHTLMGLPLEYLQEAHDRGIRIVYTSHDYFGLCPKVNFINQNGEV
;
A
#
# COMPACT_ATOMS: atom_id res chain seq x y z
N MET A 1 -26.03 -9.07 5.54
CA MET A 1 -24.91 -8.08 5.58
C MET A 1 -24.55 -7.76 4.15
N GLU A 2 -24.43 -6.50 3.80
CA GLU A 2 -24.01 -6.08 2.46
C GLU A 2 -22.58 -6.54 2.18
N LYS A 3 -22.35 -7.06 0.96
CA LYS A 3 -21.02 -7.52 0.55
C LYS A 3 -20.26 -6.34 -0.05
N LEU A 4 -19.08 -6.08 0.46
CA LEU A 4 -18.21 -4.99 0.01
C LEU A 4 -17.04 -5.54 -0.82
N SER A 5 -16.57 -4.71 -1.74
CA SER A 5 -15.27 -4.86 -2.40
C SER A 5 -14.25 -4.02 -1.62
N ILE A 6 -13.22 -4.67 -1.07
CA ILE A 6 -12.25 -4.04 -0.17
C ILE A 6 -10.85 -4.20 -0.74
N LEU A 7 -10.25 -3.07 -1.10
CA LEU A 7 -8.84 -2.99 -1.47
C LEU A 7 -8.01 -2.69 -0.23
N HIS A 8 -7.06 -3.55 0.10
CA HIS A 8 -6.11 -3.32 1.18
C HIS A 8 -4.76 -2.88 0.63
N TYR A 9 -4.14 -1.88 1.26
CA TYR A 9 -2.73 -1.58 1.07
C TYR A 9 -1.93 -2.03 2.30
N THR A 10 -0.93 -2.89 2.09
CA THR A 10 -0.06 -3.45 3.13
C THR A 10 1.38 -3.52 2.63
N LEU A 11 2.35 -3.83 3.51
CA LEU A 11 3.76 -3.98 3.11
C LEU A 11 4.07 -5.29 2.35
N GLY A 12 3.10 -6.19 2.20
CA GLY A 12 3.26 -7.49 1.54
C GLY A 12 2.99 -8.67 2.45
N PHE A 13 3.44 -9.85 2.04
CA PHE A 13 3.10 -11.12 2.64
C PHE A 13 4.33 -11.95 3.00
N SER A 14 4.19 -12.83 4.02
CA SER A 14 5.19 -13.85 4.33
C SER A 14 5.38 -14.82 3.13
N PRO A 15 6.61 -15.32 2.87
CA PRO A 15 7.81 -15.17 3.69
C PRO A 15 8.61 -13.88 3.45
N TYR A 16 8.32 -13.13 2.38
CA TYR A 16 9.13 -11.97 1.98
C TYR A 16 8.96 -10.76 2.89
N ARG A 17 7.79 -10.65 3.52
CA ARG A 17 7.46 -9.61 4.49
C ARG A 17 6.86 -10.26 5.73
N SER A 18 7.47 -10.00 6.87
CA SER A 18 7.03 -10.47 8.20
C SER A 18 6.92 -9.30 9.16
N GLY A 19 6.23 -9.52 10.27
CA GLY A 19 6.02 -8.51 11.31
C GLY A 19 4.55 -8.34 11.63
N GLY A 20 4.27 -7.56 12.67
CA GLY A 20 2.92 -7.38 13.24
C GLY A 20 1.94 -6.82 12.22
N LEU A 21 2.31 -5.78 11.48
CA LEU A 21 1.47 -5.16 10.46
C LEU A 21 1.08 -6.17 9.37
N ALA A 22 2.06 -6.87 8.78
CA ALA A 22 1.78 -7.83 7.70
C ALA A 22 0.89 -8.98 8.18
N LYS A 23 1.12 -9.48 9.41
CA LYS A 23 0.28 -10.50 10.01
C LYS A 23 -1.12 -10.00 10.25
N TYR A 24 -1.28 -8.84 10.89
CA TYR A 24 -2.58 -8.24 11.17
C TYR A 24 -3.40 -8.02 9.89
N ALA A 25 -2.79 -7.37 8.89
CA ALA A 25 -3.47 -7.08 7.63
C ALA A 25 -3.95 -8.38 6.94
N LYS A 26 -3.09 -9.41 6.90
CA LYS A 26 -3.43 -10.72 6.34
C LYS A 26 -4.59 -11.38 7.10
N ASP A 27 -4.52 -11.41 8.44
CA ASP A 27 -5.55 -12.07 9.27
C ASP A 27 -6.90 -11.36 9.09
N LEU A 28 -6.91 -10.01 9.03
CA LEU A 28 -8.10 -9.22 8.75
C LEU A 28 -8.70 -9.53 7.37
N MET A 29 -7.88 -9.56 6.32
CA MET A 29 -8.31 -9.90 4.97
C MET A 29 -8.98 -11.27 4.90
N LEU A 30 -8.41 -12.27 5.58
CA LEU A 30 -8.98 -13.63 5.63
C LEU A 30 -10.33 -13.67 6.37
N VAL A 31 -10.46 -12.93 7.46
CA VAL A 31 -11.75 -12.81 8.17
C VAL A 31 -12.79 -12.16 7.28
N GLN A 32 -12.44 -11.09 6.58
CA GLN A 32 -13.36 -10.40 5.68
C GLN A 32 -13.78 -11.28 4.49
N GLN A 33 -12.87 -12.08 3.92
CA GLN A 33 -13.23 -13.08 2.90
C GLN A 33 -14.20 -14.12 3.45
N ASN A 34 -13.96 -14.63 4.66
CA ASN A 34 -14.87 -15.60 5.30
C ASN A 34 -16.25 -15.02 5.57
N LEU A 35 -16.37 -13.71 5.76
CA LEU A 35 -17.63 -12.98 5.86
C LEU A 35 -18.29 -12.74 4.49
N GLY A 36 -17.63 -13.13 3.41
CA GLY A 36 -18.16 -13.07 2.05
C GLY A 36 -17.89 -11.75 1.32
N HIS A 37 -16.99 -10.90 1.83
CA HIS A 37 -16.51 -9.71 1.12
C HIS A 37 -15.55 -10.10 -0.01
N PHE A 38 -15.50 -9.28 -1.06
CA PHE A 38 -14.47 -9.38 -2.08
C PHE A 38 -13.23 -8.62 -1.62
N VAL A 39 -12.11 -9.33 -1.44
CA VAL A 39 -10.89 -8.77 -0.84
C VAL A 39 -9.74 -8.84 -1.82
N VAL A 40 -9.09 -7.70 -2.02
CA VAL A 40 -7.91 -7.52 -2.87
C VAL A 40 -6.81 -6.83 -2.08
N ALA A 41 -5.56 -7.19 -2.33
CA ALA A 41 -4.41 -6.53 -1.70
C ALA A 41 -3.51 -5.86 -2.74
N LEU A 42 -3.02 -4.68 -2.40
CA LEU A 42 -1.96 -3.93 -3.07
C LEU A 42 -0.78 -3.81 -2.12
N TYR A 43 0.44 -3.99 -2.62
CA TYR A 43 1.65 -3.88 -1.81
C TYR A 43 2.86 -3.38 -2.61
N PRO A 44 3.84 -2.74 -1.96
CA PRO A 44 5.08 -2.33 -2.60
C PRO A 44 5.96 -3.55 -2.89
N GLY A 45 6.28 -3.74 -4.15
CA GLY A 45 7.11 -4.84 -4.64
C GLY A 45 8.57 -4.46 -4.83
N GLY A 46 9.19 -5.11 -5.80
CA GLY A 46 10.58 -4.90 -6.16
C GLY A 46 10.80 -3.82 -7.22
N SER A 47 12.08 -3.56 -7.50
CA SER A 47 12.47 -2.71 -8.62
C SER A 47 12.39 -3.51 -9.93
N SER A 48 11.84 -2.88 -10.95
CA SER A 48 11.79 -3.40 -12.32
C SER A 48 12.80 -2.65 -13.20
N CYS A 49 13.62 -3.39 -13.93
CA CYS A 49 14.52 -2.80 -14.92
C CYS A 49 13.81 -2.47 -16.26
N LEU A 50 12.60 -2.99 -16.46
CA LEU A 50 11.81 -2.77 -17.68
C LEU A 50 11.01 -1.47 -17.65
N HIS A 51 10.71 -0.98 -16.46
CA HIS A 51 9.94 0.24 -16.24
C HIS A 51 10.71 1.18 -15.31
N LYS A 52 10.69 2.48 -15.64
CA LYS A 52 11.35 3.51 -14.81
C LYS A 52 10.44 4.08 -13.73
N HIS A 53 9.14 3.88 -13.87
CA HIS A 53 8.12 4.50 -13.04
C HIS A 53 7.48 3.49 -12.09
N CYS A 54 6.97 3.99 -10.97
CA CYS A 54 6.10 3.21 -10.11
C CYS A 54 4.83 2.85 -10.90
N TYR A 55 4.56 1.57 -11.06
CA TYR A 55 3.37 1.09 -11.75
C TYR A 55 2.75 -0.12 -11.06
N VAL A 56 1.43 -0.25 -11.20
CA VAL A 56 0.66 -1.33 -10.59
C VAL A 56 0.38 -2.42 -11.61
N HIS A 57 0.62 -3.66 -11.21
CA HIS A 57 0.27 -4.83 -12.01
C HIS A 57 -0.29 -5.95 -11.14
N LYS A 58 -1.07 -6.85 -11.77
CA LYS A 58 -1.58 -8.03 -11.09
C LYS A 58 -0.45 -9.00 -10.80
N ASP A 59 -0.41 -9.48 -9.57
CA ASP A 59 0.53 -10.48 -9.12
C ASP A 59 -0.15 -11.83 -8.87
N LYS A 60 0.64 -12.83 -8.47
CA LYS A 60 0.16 -14.15 -8.05
C LYS A 60 -0.74 -14.02 -6.81
N LYS A 61 -1.70 -14.91 -6.69
CA LYS A 61 -2.52 -14.97 -5.47
C LYS A 61 -1.68 -15.37 -4.27
N HIS A 62 -1.82 -14.61 -3.19
CA HIS A 62 -1.29 -14.96 -1.87
C HIS A 62 -2.43 -15.42 -0.95
N VAL A 63 -2.34 -16.64 -0.43
CA VAL A 63 -3.33 -17.20 0.52
C VAL A 63 -4.78 -17.04 0.03
N ASN A 64 -5.03 -17.30 -1.26
CA ASN A 64 -6.31 -17.12 -1.97
C ASN A 64 -6.78 -15.66 -2.11
N ILE A 65 -6.01 -14.66 -1.70
CA ILE A 65 -6.29 -13.26 -1.93
C ILE A 65 -5.74 -12.85 -3.30
N THR A 66 -6.55 -12.15 -4.10
CA THR A 66 -6.08 -11.52 -5.33
C THR A 66 -5.14 -10.38 -4.98
N THR A 67 -3.95 -10.35 -5.56
CA THR A 67 -2.94 -9.36 -5.22
C THR A 67 -2.50 -8.55 -6.44
N TYR A 68 -2.16 -7.31 -6.17
CA TYR A 68 -1.48 -6.39 -7.06
C TYR A 68 -0.18 -5.93 -6.42
N GLU A 69 0.85 -5.81 -7.22
CA GLU A 69 2.16 -5.33 -6.82
C GLU A 69 2.43 -3.96 -7.44
N MET A 70 3.02 -3.07 -6.67
CA MET A 70 3.61 -1.84 -7.19
C MET A 70 5.10 -2.10 -7.45
N SER A 71 5.51 -2.22 -8.70
CA SER A 71 6.92 -2.19 -9.06
C SER A 71 7.45 -0.77 -8.99
N ASN A 72 8.74 -0.62 -8.65
CA ASN A 72 9.38 0.68 -8.38
C ASN A 72 8.58 1.56 -7.40
N PRO A 73 8.19 1.03 -6.23
CA PRO A 73 7.42 1.80 -5.25
C PRO A 73 8.22 2.99 -4.74
N LEU A 74 7.53 3.94 -4.11
CA LEU A 74 8.21 4.96 -3.33
C LEU A 74 9.08 4.31 -2.25
N PRO A 75 10.14 5.00 -1.78
CA PRO A 75 11.01 4.47 -0.75
C PRO A 75 10.23 4.03 0.50
N VAL A 76 10.54 2.85 1.01
CA VAL A 76 10.02 2.34 2.28
C VAL A 76 11.13 2.52 3.32
N PRO A 77 11.05 3.50 4.22
CA PRO A 77 12.14 3.86 5.13
C PRO A 77 12.66 2.72 5.99
N LEU A 78 11.77 1.83 6.44
CA LEU A 78 12.14 0.64 7.21
C LEU A 78 13.02 -0.36 6.44
N MET A 79 13.04 -0.25 5.11
CA MET A 79 13.77 -1.20 4.26
C MET A 79 15.07 -0.61 3.70
N TYR A 80 15.05 0.68 3.39
CA TYR A 80 16.12 1.33 2.62
C TYR A 80 16.74 2.53 3.34
N GLY A 81 16.31 2.81 4.57
CA GLY A 81 16.65 4.03 5.29
C GLY A 81 15.92 5.25 4.76
N ILE A 82 16.07 6.37 5.47
CA ILE A 82 15.48 7.65 5.07
C ILE A 82 16.47 8.32 4.13
N LYS A 83 15.99 8.60 2.91
CA LYS A 83 16.68 9.49 1.98
C LYS A 83 15.88 10.78 1.88
N ASP A 84 16.56 11.89 1.85
CA ASP A 84 15.96 13.15 1.45
C ASP A 84 15.64 13.04 -0.05
N VAL A 85 14.38 12.85 -0.34
CA VAL A 85 13.85 12.84 -1.71
C VAL A 85 12.79 13.92 -1.76
N ASP A 86 12.97 14.89 -2.64
CA ASP A 86 11.98 15.93 -2.82
C ASP A 86 10.69 15.35 -3.43
N ARG A 87 9.57 16.02 -3.15
CA ARG A 87 8.24 15.57 -3.57
C ARG A 87 8.08 15.57 -5.09
N GLU A 88 8.76 16.47 -5.79
CA GLU A 88 8.70 16.56 -7.24
C GLU A 88 9.38 15.37 -7.89
N THR A 89 10.54 14.96 -7.39
CA THR A 89 11.23 13.75 -7.84
C THR A 89 10.38 12.49 -7.61
N LEU A 90 9.63 12.43 -6.49
CA LEU A 90 8.74 11.30 -6.20
C LEU A 90 7.56 11.24 -7.17
N SER A 91 6.98 12.37 -7.54
CA SER A 91 5.81 12.41 -8.43
C SER A 91 6.15 12.20 -9.91
N GLN A 92 7.36 12.55 -10.36
CA GLN A 92 7.80 12.36 -11.75
C GLN A 92 7.91 10.88 -12.17
N GLY A 93 8.02 9.98 -11.22
CA GLY A 93 8.13 8.54 -11.45
C GLY A 93 6.84 7.74 -11.25
N LEU A 94 5.67 8.36 -11.36
CA LEU A 94 4.39 7.71 -11.06
C LEU A 94 3.59 7.41 -12.33
N ASP A 95 3.21 6.15 -12.53
CA ASP A 95 2.20 5.74 -13.49
C ASP A 95 0.83 5.64 -12.82
N ILE A 96 0.10 6.76 -12.82
CA ILE A 96 -1.27 6.80 -12.29
C ILE A 96 -2.25 5.98 -13.14
N ILE A 97 -1.95 5.73 -14.43
CA ILE A 97 -2.84 5.02 -15.33
C ILE A 97 -2.98 3.56 -14.91
N SER A 98 -1.88 2.90 -14.56
CA SER A 98 -1.92 1.50 -14.08
C SER A 98 -2.74 1.35 -12.80
N PHE A 99 -2.66 2.32 -11.89
CA PHE A 99 -3.48 2.35 -10.68
C PHE A 99 -4.96 2.55 -11.00
N LYS A 100 -5.29 3.48 -11.91
CA LYS A 100 -6.67 3.70 -12.38
C LYS A 100 -7.27 2.43 -12.99
N GLN A 101 -6.53 1.74 -13.84
CA GLN A 101 -6.96 0.47 -14.45
C GLN A 101 -7.20 -0.63 -13.40
N MET A 102 -6.37 -0.69 -12.36
CA MET A 102 -6.61 -1.58 -11.22
C MET A 102 -7.90 -1.22 -10.50
N LEU A 103 -8.14 0.07 -10.20
CA LEU A 103 -9.38 0.52 -9.57
C LEU A 103 -10.61 0.21 -10.44
N ASP A 104 -10.53 0.39 -11.75
CA ASP A 104 -11.61 0.05 -12.69
C ASP A 104 -11.92 -1.46 -12.68
N THR A 105 -10.89 -2.30 -12.50
CA THR A 105 -11.04 -3.76 -12.45
C THR A 105 -11.58 -4.24 -11.10
N VAL A 106 -11.13 -3.67 -10.00
CA VAL A 106 -11.46 -4.08 -8.63
C VAL A 106 -12.76 -3.45 -8.17
N ASN A 107 -13.03 -2.23 -8.62
CA ASN A 107 -14.17 -1.38 -8.23
C ASN A 107 -14.42 -1.41 -6.71
N PRO A 108 -13.45 -0.96 -5.89
CA PRO A 108 -13.54 -1.10 -4.45
C PRO A 108 -14.51 -0.08 -3.84
N ASP A 109 -15.32 -0.54 -2.88
CA ASP A 109 -16.13 0.33 -2.01
C ASP A 109 -15.26 1.00 -0.93
N VAL A 110 -14.20 0.29 -0.53
CA VAL A 110 -13.30 0.71 0.55
C VAL A 110 -11.85 0.49 0.13
N PHE A 111 -11.01 1.51 0.35
CA PHE A 111 -9.56 1.41 0.29
C PHE A 111 -9.00 1.47 1.71
N HIS A 112 -8.64 0.31 2.27
CA HIS A 112 -8.11 0.18 3.61
C HIS A 112 -6.59 0.20 3.61
N VAL A 113 -6.01 1.28 4.11
CA VAL A 113 -4.57 1.54 4.14
C VAL A 113 -4.01 1.18 5.52
N HIS A 114 -3.05 0.26 5.56
CA HIS A 114 -2.39 -0.18 6.81
C HIS A 114 -1.08 0.53 7.07
N THR A 115 -0.54 1.23 6.08
CA THR A 115 0.66 2.06 6.19
C THR A 115 0.70 3.04 5.02
N LEU A 116 1.37 4.17 5.22
CA LEU A 116 1.65 5.11 4.12
C LEU A 116 3.03 4.87 3.47
N MET A 117 3.83 3.93 4.01
CA MET A 117 5.15 3.63 3.48
C MET A 117 5.05 3.07 2.06
N GLY A 118 5.76 3.69 1.14
CA GLY A 118 5.80 3.28 -0.27
C GLY A 118 4.57 3.63 -1.09
N LEU A 119 3.51 4.18 -0.48
CA LEU A 119 2.27 4.53 -1.16
C LEU A 119 2.31 5.97 -1.69
N PRO A 120 2.14 6.19 -3.00
CA PRO A 120 1.97 7.51 -3.55
C PRO A 120 0.69 8.18 -3.03
N LEU A 121 0.79 9.44 -2.61
CA LEU A 121 -0.39 10.19 -2.13
C LEU A 121 -1.40 10.43 -3.25
N GLU A 122 -0.94 10.49 -4.50
CA GLU A 122 -1.77 10.61 -5.69
C GLU A 122 -2.73 9.43 -5.86
N TYR A 123 -2.36 8.24 -5.36
CA TYR A 123 -3.25 7.06 -5.34
C TYR A 123 -4.39 7.23 -4.34
N LEU A 124 -4.11 7.83 -3.19
CA LEU A 124 -5.16 8.17 -2.22
C LEU A 124 -6.09 9.24 -2.77
N GLN A 125 -5.52 10.27 -3.42
CA GLN A 125 -6.31 11.34 -4.04
C GLN A 125 -7.23 10.77 -5.14
N GLU A 126 -6.70 9.93 -6.03
CA GLU A 126 -7.50 9.29 -7.08
C GLU A 126 -8.64 8.43 -6.50
N ALA A 127 -8.37 7.66 -5.45
CA ALA A 127 -9.40 6.86 -4.78
C ALA A 127 -10.48 7.76 -4.15
N HIS A 128 -10.07 8.84 -3.49
CA HIS A 128 -10.98 9.82 -2.91
C HIS A 128 -11.86 10.49 -3.99
N ASP A 129 -11.28 10.92 -5.11
CA ASP A 129 -11.99 11.61 -6.20
C ASP A 129 -13.01 10.69 -6.88
N ARG A 130 -12.82 9.37 -6.82
CA ARG A 130 -13.79 8.35 -7.25
C ARG A 130 -14.87 8.05 -6.21
N GLY A 131 -14.84 8.67 -5.04
CA GLY A 131 -15.79 8.43 -3.96
C GLY A 131 -15.54 7.12 -3.19
N ILE A 132 -14.37 6.48 -3.37
CA ILE A 132 -13.97 5.28 -2.63
C ILE A 132 -13.70 5.69 -1.18
N ARG A 133 -14.31 4.99 -0.22
CA ARG A 133 -14.10 5.26 1.20
C ARG A 133 -12.70 4.86 1.63
N ILE A 134 -11.92 5.81 2.13
CA ILE A 134 -10.58 5.55 2.65
C ILE A 134 -10.66 5.27 4.14
N VAL A 135 -10.08 4.15 4.57
CA VAL A 135 -9.89 3.76 5.97
C VAL A 135 -8.40 3.62 6.22
N TYR A 136 -7.89 4.24 7.28
CA TYR A 136 -6.50 4.12 7.69
C TYR A 136 -6.38 3.48 9.07
N THR A 137 -5.59 2.40 9.17
CA THR A 137 -5.21 1.80 10.45
C THR A 137 -3.73 2.07 10.69
N SER A 138 -3.44 2.90 11.68
CA SER A 138 -2.06 3.19 12.07
C SER A 138 -1.46 2.03 12.85
N HIS A 139 -0.34 1.52 12.37
CA HIS A 139 0.47 0.48 13.02
C HIS A 139 1.82 1.01 13.51
N ASP A 140 2.16 2.22 13.07
CA ASP A 140 3.41 2.90 13.35
C ASP A 140 3.22 4.41 13.29
N TYR A 141 4.30 5.14 13.51
CA TYR A 141 4.28 6.60 13.51
C TYR A 141 4.66 7.22 12.16
N PHE A 142 4.76 6.46 11.09
CA PHE A 142 5.23 6.96 9.79
C PHE A 142 4.42 8.14 9.25
N GLY A 143 3.12 8.17 9.50
CA GLY A 143 2.27 9.30 9.10
C GLY A 143 2.59 10.62 9.80
N LEU A 144 3.30 10.57 10.93
CA LEU A 144 3.69 11.73 11.74
C LEU A 144 5.21 11.94 11.73
N CYS A 145 5.98 10.86 11.64
CA CYS A 145 7.44 10.88 11.68
C CYS A 145 8.02 9.91 10.66
N PRO A 146 8.77 10.38 9.64
CA PRO A 146 9.37 9.50 8.63
C PRO A 146 10.35 8.47 9.20
N LYS A 147 10.95 8.73 10.37
CA LYS A 147 11.82 7.78 11.09
C LYS A 147 11.02 6.75 11.89
N VAL A 148 9.71 6.89 12.01
CA VAL A 148 8.80 5.96 12.70
C VAL A 148 8.94 5.94 14.23
N ASN A 149 9.92 6.62 14.81
CA ASN A 149 10.28 6.52 16.23
C ASN A 149 10.32 7.86 16.98
N PHE A 150 9.98 8.98 16.32
CA PHE A 150 10.05 10.35 16.85
C PHE A 150 11.45 10.82 17.34
N ILE A 151 12.50 10.08 17.05
CA ILE A 151 13.85 10.44 17.49
C ILE A 151 14.49 11.35 16.44
N ASN A 152 14.96 12.54 16.86
CA ASN A 152 15.69 13.47 16.01
C ASN A 152 17.14 12.99 15.73
N GLN A 153 17.91 13.80 15.00
CA GLN A 153 19.31 13.45 14.67
C GLN A 153 20.22 13.38 15.90
N ASN A 154 19.84 14.03 17.00
CA ASN A 154 20.59 14.06 18.27
C ASN A 154 20.18 12.94 19.22
N GLY A 155 19.21 12.09 18.86
CA GLY A 155 18.70 11.02 19.71
C GLY A 155 17.63 11.47 20.72
N GLU A 156 17.07 12.67 20.57
CA GLU A 156 16.02 13.22 21.42
C GLU A 156 14.64 12.97 20.80
N VAL A 157 13.59 12.85 21.66
CA VAL A 157 12.17 12.73 21.25
C VAL A 157 11.53 14.09 21.15
#